data_96e6b8bf861dff961cc8ce6ad701c841
#
_entry.id   96e6b8bf861dff961cc8ce6ad701c841
#
_cell.length_a   1.000
_cell.length_b   1.000
_cell.length_c   1.000
_cell.angle_alpha   90.00
_cell.angle_beta   90.00
_cell.angle_gamma   90.00
#
_symmetry.space_group_name_H-M   'P 1'
#
loop_
_entity.id
_entity.type
_entity.pdbx_description
1 polymer ?
#
loop_
_entity_poly.entity_id
_entity_poly.type
_entity_poly.pdbx_seq_one_letter_code
_entity_poly.pdbx_strand_id
1 'polypeptide(L)'
;MFKRGIATFTLDYGKCPKWLFERMVKLGREMSRVIIAEYGPDEFVKRIADPVWFQALGTVLAFDWNASGLTTILTAALKEAIRGEERDLGIYICGGKGKTSLKTPEQISLFGARAELSQEKINSLEYNSRMAAKVDSSLVQDGFQIYHHCFFFSQNGVWAVVQQGMNEKNVTARRYHWFSDDAKNMVIEPHAGIISDGQHTGLNMTARESENTQKISTELVQGSYNTLMKDLKLLSKYPINRKSNFQKGIWTSSSTPQSQVVSIKNKKQELTLLNLTDLNFKTHPVLLEDFTKSKYLQKILYEVNEIKPKNYEQLLSLKGVGPKTIRALALTAEVIYGAKASYEDPARYSFAHGGKDFIPYPVDRPTYNQTIATMRQLASKMKIGYSEKNKVTDRLII
;
A
#
# COMPACT_ATOMS: atom_id res chain seq x y z
N MET A 1 -13.32 12.76 3.93
CA MET A 1 -12.87 13.10 5.30
C MET A 1 -11.68 12.18 5.63
N PHE A 2 -10.49 12.74 5.83
CA PHE A 2 -9.28 11.92 6.05
C PHE A 2 -9.28 11.35 7.47
N LYS A 3 -9.29 10.02 7.59
CA LYS A 3 -9.14 9.32 8.87
C LYS A 3 -7.65 9.23 9.21
N ARG A 4 -7.20 9.84 10.29
CA ARG A 4 -5.80 9.84 10.74
C ARG A 4 -5.66 9.09 12.06
N GLY A 5 -4.57 8.37 12.27
CA GLY A 5 -4.17 7.82 13.56
C GLY A 5 -2.98 6.88 13.52
N ILE A 6 -2.47 6.62 14.70
CA ILE A 6 -1.28 5.84 14.96
C ILE A 6 -1.69 4.57 15.72
N ALA A 7 -1.16 3.41 15.32
CA ALA A 7 -1.26 2.20 16.09
C ALA A 7 0.10 1.54 16.25
N THR A 8 0.20 0.65 17.20
CA THR A 8 1.41 -0.12 17.38
C THR A 8 1.54 -1.15 16.27
N PHE A 9 2.59 -1.01 15.48
CA PHE A 9 2.96 -1.89 14.38
C PHE A 9 4.36 -2.50 14.59
N THR A 10 4.70 -2.84 15.82
CA THR A 10 5.93 -3.59 16.08
C THR A 10 5.82 -4.98 15.45
N LEU A 11 6.94 -5.46 14.88
CA LEU A 11 6.99 -6.83 14.37
C LEU A 11 6.86 -7.80 15.53
N ASP A 12 5.86 -8.68 15.47
CA ASP A 12 5.66 -9.77 16.41
C ASP A 12 6.05 -11.09 15.74
N TYR A 13 6.94 -11.83 16.38
CA TYR A 13 7.42 -13.12 15.93
C TYR A 13 6.65 -14.29 16.57
N GLY A 14 5.68 -14.00 17.43
CA GLY A 14 4.82 -14.99 18.07
C GLY A 14 3.95 -15.76 17.08
N LYS A 15 3.58 -16.97 17.45
CA LYS A 15 2.59 -17.77 16.72
C LYS A 15 1.24 -17.66 17.40
N CYS A 16 0.18 -17.45 16.61
CA CYS A 16 -1.18 -17.53 17.13
C CYS A 16 -1.44 -18.94 17.70
N PRO A 17 -1.86 -19.08 18.96
CA PRO A 17 -2.21 -20.37 19.51
C PRO A 17 -3.31 -21.06 18.68
N LYS A 18 -3.16 -22.37 18.45
CA LYS A 18 -4.11 -23.15 17.63
C LYS A 18 -5.56 -23.01 18.10
N TRP A 19 -5.78 -23.09 19.42
CA TRP A 19 -7.10 -22.97 20.02
C TRP A 19 -7.75 -21.59 19.78
N LEU A 20 -6.93 -20.52 19.73
CA LEU A 20 -7.41 -19.16 19.43
C LEU A 20 -7.74 -19.03 17.94
N PHE A 21 -6.86 -19.51 17.07
CA PHE A 21 -7.09 -19.49 15.61
C PHE A 21 -8.38 -20.22 15.22
N GLU A 22 -8.62 -21.41 15.80
CA GLU A 22 -9.85 -22.18 15.58
C GLU A 22 -11.11 -21.41 15.98
N ARG A 23 -11.05 -20.64 17.09
CA ARG A 23 -12.17 -19.78 17.51
C ARG A 23 -12.36 -18.58 16.59
N MET A 24 -11.27 -17.96 16.17
CA MET A 24 -11.32 -16.88 15.17
C MET A 24 -11.96 -17.35 13.87
N VAL A 25 -11.61 -18.55 13.39
CA VAL A 25 -12.21 -19.16 12.20
C VAL A 25 -13.72 -19.37 12.37
N LYS A 26 -14.16 -19.94 13.48
CA LYS A 26 -15.59 -20.16 13.76
C LYS A 26 -16.36 -18.85 13.81
N LEU A 27 -15.89 -17.89 14.61
CA LEU A 27 -16.55 -16.60 14.74
C LEU A 27 -16.49 -15.80 13.44
N GLY A 28 -15.36 -15.80 12.75
CA GLY A 28 -15.17 -15.16 11.45
C GLY A 28 -16.12 -15.71 10.39
N ARG A 29 -16.37 -17.03 10.39
CA ARG A 29 -17.36 -17.67 9.52
C ARG A 29 -18.76 -17.12 9.74
N GLU A 30 -19.23 -17.12 10.96
CA GLU A 30 -20.55 -16.63 11.29
C GLU A 30 -20.72 -15.13 11.00
N MET A 31 -19.71 -14.31 11.31
CA MET A 31 -19.72 -12.90 10.97
C MET A 31 -19.76 -12.67 9.47
N SER A 32 -18.95 -13.41 8.70
CA SER A 32 -18.95 -13.31 7.24
C SER A 32 -20.31 -13.68 6.66
N ARG A 33 -20.91 -14.80 7.11
CA ARG A 33 -22.25 -15.24 6.69
C ARG A 33 -23.31 -14.18 6.94
N VAL A 34 -23.31 -13.57 8.13
CA VAL A 34 -24.28 -12.54 8.48
C VAL A 34 -24.09 -11.28 7.67
N ILE A 35 -22.84 -10.80 7.52
CA ILE A 35 -22.55 -9.61 6.71
C ILE A 35 -23.00 -9.82 5.26
N ILE A 36 -22.70 -10.98 4.68
CA ILE A 36 -23.03 -11.26 3.30
C ILE A 36 -24.55 -11.44 3.12
N ALA A 37 -25.21 -12.12 4.04
CA ALA A 37 -26.67 -12.28 4.01
C ALA A 37 -27.44 -10.96 4.13
N GLU A 38 -26.92 -9.99 4.91
CA GLU A 38 -27.58 -8.70 5.15
C GLU A 38 -27.23 -7.65 4.11
N TYR A 39 -25.98 -7.64 3.62
CA TYR A 39 -25.44 -6.52 2.84
C TYR A 39 -24.85 -6.96 1.49
N GLY A 40 -24.74 -8.27 1.25
CA GLY A 40 -24.16 -8.84 0.04
C GLY A 40 -22.62 -8.96 0.09
N PRO A 41 -22.06 -9.73 -0.89
CA PRO A 41 -20.62 -10.00 -0.93
C PRO A 41 -19.78 -8.78 -1.24
N ASP A 42 -20.27 -7.84 -2.03
CA ASP A 42 -19.55 -6.62 -2.39
C ASP A 42 -19.31 -5.71 -1.18
N GLU A 43 -20.34 -5.59 -0.31
CA GLU A 43 -20.20 -4.82 0.93
C GLU A 43 -19.21 -5.48 1.90
N PHE A 44 -19.15 -6.82 1.96
CA PHE A 44 -18.12 -7.50 2.72
C PHE A 44 -16.72 -7.11 2.25
N VAL A 45 -16.47 -7.15 0.93
CA VAL A 45 -15.17 -6.78 0.33
C VAL A 45 -14.84 -5.31 0.62
N LYS A 46 -15.82 -4.41 0.48
CA LYS A 46 -15.68 -2.98 0.81
C LYS A 46 -15.28 -2.76 2.27
N ARG A 47 -15.90 -3.48 3.20
CA ARG A 47 -15.56 -3.38 4.64
C ARG A 47 -14.15 -3.88 4.94
N ILE A 48 -13.69 -4.93 4.27
CA ILE A 48 -12.30 -5.40 4.38
C ILE A 48 -11.31 -4.34 3.90
N ALA A 49 -11.67 -3.55 2.89
CA ALA A 49 -10.85 -2.45 2.39
C ALA A 49 -10.79 -1.26 3.37
N ASP A 50 -11.77 -1.09 4.26
CA ASP A 50 -11.75 -0.05 5.30
C ASP A 50 -10.79 -0.46 6.43
N PRO A 51 -9.69 0.27 6.63
CA PRO A 51 -8.70 -0.08 7.65
C PRO A 51 -9.24 -0.04 9.08
N VAL A 52 -10.20 0.82 9.36
CA VAL A 52 -10.83 0.93 10.70
C VAL A 52 -11.71 -0.28 10.97
N TRP A 53 -12.55 -0.63 9.98
CA TRP A 53 -13.44 -1.78 10.10
C TRP A 53 -12.65 -3.09 10.16
N PHE A 54 -11.60 -3.22 9.36
CA PHE A 54 -10.70 -4.38 9.37
C PHE A 54 -10.06 -4.58 10.75
N GLN A 55 -9.57 -3.50 11.38
CA GLN A 55 -8.99 -3.57 12.71
C GLN A 55 -10.05 -3.94 13.78
N ALA A 56 -11.24 -3.33 13.70
CA ALA A 56 -12.34 -3.62 14.61
C ALA A 56 -12.77 -5.10 14.52
N LEU A 57 -12.88 -5.64 13.31
CA LEU A 57 -13.17 -7.06 13.10
C LEU A 57 -12.12 -7.95 13.76
N GLY A 58 -10.84 -7.66 13.57
CA GLY A 58 -9.75 -8.42 14.20
C GLY A 58 -9.82 -8.40 15.72
N THR A 59 -10.16 -7.25 16.31
CA THR A 59 -10.33 -7.10 17.76
C THR A 59 -11.53 -7.90 18.28
N VAL A 60 -12.66 -7.89 17.55
CA VAL A 60 -13.85 -8.68 17.89
C VAL A 60 -13.57 -10.17 17.82
N LEU A 61 -12.76 -10.61 16.86
CA LEU A 61 -12.33 -12.02 16.77
C LEU A 61 -11.31 -12.41 17.86
N ALA A 62 -11.05 -11.53 18.83
CA ALA A 62 -10.18 -11.76 19.98
C ALA A 62 -8.69 -11.80 19.65
N PHE A 63 -8.27 -11.00 18.65
CA PHE A 63 -6.86 -10.84 18.37
C PHE A 63 -6.25 -9.63 19.09
N ASP A 64 -4.93 -9.66 19.21
CA ASP A 64 -4.05 -8.76 19.92
C ASP A 64 -4.20 -7.28 19.50
N TRP A 65 -3.74 -6.39 20.36
CA TRP A 65 -3.58 -4.96 20.15
C TRP A 65 -2.51 -4.63 19.10
N ASN A 66 -1.59 -5.57 18.80
CA ASN A 66 -0.55 -5.40 17.78
C ASN A 66 -1.12 -5.60 16.37
N ALA A 67 -1.20 -4.51 15.63
CA ALA A 67 -1.78 -4.48 14.30
C ALA A 67 -1.00 -5.29 13.24
N SER A 68 0.31 -5.53 13.45
CA SER A 68 1.12 -6.31 12.52
C SER A 68 0.75 -7.80 12.57
N GLY A 69 0.65 -8.37 13.75
CA GLY A 69 0.18 -9.75 13.94
C GLY A 69 -1.27 -9.91 13.49
N LEU A 70 -2.14 -8.97 13.89
CA LEU A 70 -3.56 -8.97 13.51
C LEU A 70 -3.73 -9.09 12.00
N THR A 71 -3.01 -8.33 11.19
CA THR A 71 -3.15 -8.34 9.72
C THR A 71 -3.01 -9.74 9.14
N THR A 72 -1.94 -10.42 9.48
CA THR A 72 -1.62 -11.73 8.91
C THR A 72 -2.51 -12.85 9.43
N ILE A 73 -2.89 -12.78 10.70
CA ILE A 73 -3.73 -13.81 11.33
C ILE A 73 -5.21 -13.63 10.94
N LEU A 74 -5.71 -12.38 10.92
CA LEU A 74 -7.09 -12.11 10.52
C LEU A 74 -7.37 -12.56 9.08
N THR A 75 -6.50 -12.18 8.13
CA THR A 75 -6.67 -12.60 6.74
C THR A 75 -6.61 -14.12 6.58
N ALA A 76 -5.73 -14.80 7.33
CA ALA A 76 -5.66 -16.25 7.34
C ALA A 76 -6.92 -16.90 7.95
N ALA A 77 -7.42 -16.35 9.07
CA ALA A 77 -8.63 -16.83 9.72
C ALA A 77 -9.88 -16.65 8.85
N LEU A 78 -10.02 -15.51 8.18
CA LEU A 78 -11.12 -15.27 7.25
C LEU A 78 -11.06 -16.21 6.05
N LYS A 79 -9.87 -16.43 5.47
CA LYS A 79 -9.68 -17.37 4.37
C LYS A 79 -10.09 -18.80 4.76
N GLU A 80 -9.73 -19.24 5.96
CA GLU A 80 -10.12 -20.54 6.49
C GLU A 80 -11.62 -20.59 6.86
N ALA A 81 -12.17 -19.47 7.33
CA ALA A 81 -13.58 -19.35 7.73
C ALA A 81 -14.53 -19.61 6.54
N ILE A 82 -14.20 -19.10 5.36
CA ILE A 82 -15.06 -19.28 4.17
C ILE A 82 -14.73 -20.53 3.34
N ARG A 83 -13.70 -21.29 3.75
CA ARG A 83 -13.27 -22.46 2.99
C ARG A 83 -14.40 -23.47 2.82
N GLY A 84 -14.66 -23.82 1.55
CA GLY A 84 -15.74 -24.73 1.13
C GLY A 84 -17.09 -24.07 0.95
N GLU A 85 -17.24 -22.79 1.30
CA GLU A 85 -18.48 -22.01 1.17
C GLU A 85 -18.30 -20.80 0.22
N GLU A 86 -17.15 -20.70 -0.46
CA GLU A 86 -16.78 -19.54 -1.25
C GLU A 86 -17.84 -19.22 -2.31
N ARG A 87 -18.40 -20.25 -2.95
CA ARG A 87 -19.43 -20.10 -3.99
C ARG A 87 -20.77 -19.63 -3.39
N ASP A 88 -21.18 -20.19 -2.27
CA ASP A 88 -22.46 -19.87 -1.62
C ASP A 88 -22.42 -18.45 -1.03
N LEU A 89 -21.25 -18.04 -0.52
CA LEU A 89 -21.02 -16.72 0.02
C LEU A 89 -20.72 -15.67 -1.06
N GLY A 90 -20.35 -16.10 -2.26
CA GLY A 90 -19.99 -15.22 -3.37
C GLY A 90 -18.71 -14.39 -3.12
N ILE A 91 -17.82 -14.86 -2.21
CA ILE A 91 -16.54 -14.20 -1.90
C ILE A 91 -15.37 -15.18 -1.97
N TYR A 92 -14.21 -14.67 -2.37
CA TYR A 92 -13.01 -15.44 -2.58
C TYR A 92 -11.81 -14.71 -1.99
N ILE A 93 -10.92 -15.44 -1.29
CA ILE A 93 -9.74 -14.88 -0.61
C ILE A 93 -8.49 -15.60 -1.11
N CYS A 94 -7.59 -14.84 -1.73
CA CYS A 94 -6.37 -15.32 -2.37
C CYS A 94 -5.12 -14.77 -1.69
N GLY A 95 -4.00 -15.48 -1.77
CA GLY A 95 -2.73 -15.03 -1.21
C GLY A 95 -2.57 -15.32 0.27
N GLY A 96 -1.76 -14.49 0.94
CA GLY A 96 -1.40 -14.62 2.35
C GLY A 96 0.04 -14.22 2.65
N LYS A 97 0.64 -14.75 3.72
CA LYS A 97 1.99 -14.41 4.19
C LYS A 97 3.08 -15.16 3.42
N GLY A 98 4.20 -14.48 3.15
CA GLY A 98 5.42 -15.07 2.59
C GLY A 98 5.19 -15.75 1.23
N LYS A 99 5.62 -16.99 1.07
CA LYS A 99 5.48 -17.73 -0.21
C LYS A 99 4.04 -17.89 -0.68
N THR A 100 3.06 -17.83 0.21
CA THR A 100 1.64 -17.92 -0.15
C THR A 100 1.18 -16.70 -0.95
N SER A 101 1.79 -15.53 -0.71
CA SER A 101 1.50 -14.33 -1.48
C SER A 101 1.83 -14.47 -2.97
N LEU A 102 2.86 -15.25 -3.31
CA LEU A 102 3.27 -15.47 -4.70
C LEU A 102 2.26 -16.32 -5.50
N LYS A 103 1.41 -17.09 -4.81
CA LYS A 103 0.36 -17.91 -5.43
C LYS A 103 -0.94 -17.15 -5.69
N THR A 104 -1.00 -15.86 -5.36
CA THR A 104 -2.23 -15.06 -5.49
C THR A 104 -2.80 -15.08 -6.91
N PRO A 105 -2.02 -14.87 -7.99
CA PRO A 105 -2.56 -14.92 -9.35
C PRO A 105 -3.16 -16.28 -9.71
N GLU A 106 -2.47 -17.38 -9.39
CA GLU A 106 -3.00 -18.74 -9.64
C GLU A 106 -4.32 -18.99 -8.89
N GLN A 107 -4.42 -18.51 -7.65
CA GLN A 107 -5.65 -18.62 -6.87
C GLN A 107 -6.77 -17.76 -7.43
N ILE A 108 -6.47 -16.57 -7.96
CA ILE A 108 -7.45 -15.71 -8.64
C ILE A 108 -7.99 -16.43 -9.88
N SER A 109 -7.12 -16.99 -10.72
CA SER A 109 -7.54 -17.79 -11.88
C SER A 109 -8.45 -18.94 -11.47
N LEU A 110 -8.05 -19.74 -10.49
CA LEU A 110 -8.81 -20.89 -10.02
C LEU A 110 -10.18 -20.49 -9.46
N PHE A 111 -10.20 -19.51 -8.57
CA PHE A 111 -11.45 -19.08 -7.93
C PHE A 111 -12.33 -18.25 -8.86
N GLY A 112 -11.73 -17.45 -9.75
CA GLY A 112 -12.48 -16.72 -10.78
C GLY A 112 -13.24 -17.66 -11.73
N ALA A 113 -12.60 -18.77 -12.12
CA ALA A 113 -13.28 -19.82 -12.90
C ALA A 113 -14.42 -20.49 -12.11
N ARG A 114 -14.23 -20.74 -10.80
CA ARG A 114 -15.29 -21.28 -9.92
C ARG A 114 -16.44 -20.30 -9.69
N ALA A 115 -16.14 -19.00 -9.71
CA ALA A 115 -17.11 -17.90 -9.63
C ALA A 115 -17.83 -17.64 -10.97
N GLU A 116 -17.51 -18.41 -12.03
CA GLU A 116 -18.06 -18.25 -13.38
C GLU A 116 -17.80 -16.84 -13.97
N LEU A 117 -16.69 -16.21 -13.55
CA LEU A 117 -16.28 -14.92 -14.12
C LEU A 117 -15.75 -15.09 -15.54
N SER A 118 -15.97 -14.09 -16.40
CA SER A 118 -15.35 -14.08 -17.73
C SER A 118 -13.83 -14.06 -17.64
N GLN A 119 -13.15 -14.62 -18.65
CA GLN A 119 -11.69 -14.64 -18.70
C GLN A 119 -11.08 -13.22 -18.66
N GLU A 120 -11.76 -12.27 -19.27
CA GLU A 120 -11.37 -10.86 -19.24
C GLU A 120 -11.38 -10.31 -17.80
N LYS A 121 -12.44 -10.64 -17.03
CA LYS A 121 -12.55 -10.23 -15.63
C LYS A 121 -11.46 -10.88 -14.77
N ILE A 122 -11.21 -12.17 -14.96
CA ILE A 122 -10.13 -12.90 -14.27
C ILE A 122 -8.78 -12.24 -14.56
N ASN A 123 -8.46 -11.96 -15.82
CA ASN A 123 -7.23 -11.30 -16.21
C ASN A 123 -7.08 -9.90 -15.58
N SER A 124 -8.20 -9.16 -15.48
CA SER A 124 -8.24 -7.85 -14.81
C SER A 124 -7.94 -7.99 -13.31
N LEU A 125 -8.56 -8.96 -12.61
CA LEU A 125 -8.30 -9.19 -11.18
C LEU A 125 -6.84 -9.59 -10.91
N GLU A 126 -6.26 -10.45 -11.76
CA GLU A 126 -4.84 -10.81 -11.68
C GLU A 126 -3.93 -9.60 -11.92
N TYR A 127 -4.27 -8.77 -12.91
CA TYR A 127 -3.55 -7.55 -13.20
C TYR A 127 -3.58 -6.60 -11.99
N ASN A 128 -4.77 -6.36 -11.42
CA ASN A 128 -4.96 -5.47 -10.28
C ASN A 128 -4.19 -5.97 -9.05
N SER A 129 -4.21 -7.28 -8.79
CA SER A 129 -3.43 -7.89 -7.71
C SER A 129 -1.92 -7.65 -7.89
N ARG A 130 -1.39 -7.89 -9.11
CA ARG A 130 0.02 -7.66 -9.42
C ARG A 130 0.39 -6.18 -9.33
N MET A 131 -0.47 -5.30 -9.85
CA MET A 131 -0.24 -3.85 -9.81
C MET A 131 -0.25 -3.31 -8.39
N ALA A 132 -1.20 -3.69 -7.54
CA ALA A 132 -1.22 -3.28 -6.14
C ALA A 132 0.09 -3.65 -5.43
N ALA A 133 0.57 -4.89 -5.59
CA ALA A 133 1.85 -5.31 -5.02
C ALA A 133 3.03 -4.52 -5.58
N LYS A 134 3.01 -4.20 -6.86
CA LYS A 134 4.09 -3.50 -7.56
C LYS A 134 4.14 -2.01 -7.21
N VAL A 135 2.99 -1.38 -7.05
CA VAL A 135 2.88 0.01 -6.60
C VAL A 135 3.44 0.15 -5.19
N ASP A 136 2.96 -0.66 -4.23
CA ASP A 136 3.40 -0.56 -2.84
C ASP A 136 4.89 -0.91 -2.66
N SER A 137 5.44 -1.79 -3.50
CA SER A 137 6.86 -2.13 -3.44
C SER A 137 7.78 -1.17 -4.21
N SER A 138 7.26 -0.38 -5.16
CA SER A 138 8.10 0.38 -6.09
C SER A 138 7.83 1.88 -6.10
N LEU A 139 6.58 2.31 -5.93
CA LEU A 139 6.20 3.72 -5.94
C LEU A 139 6.19 4.34 -4.55
N VAL A 140 5.96 3.54 -3.51
CA VAL A 140 6.02 3.97 -2.11
C VAL A 140 7.35 3.46 -1.53
N GLN A 141 8.40 4.30 -1.58
CA GLN A 141 9.74 3.92 -1.13
C GLN A 141 10.03 4.46 0.28
N ASP A 142 9.24 3.98 1.22
CA ASP A 142 9.25 4.36 2.64
C ASP A 142 10.08 3.43 3.54
N GLY A 143 10.76 2.43 2.93
CA GLY A 143 11.62 1.47 3.61
C GLY A 143 10.91 0.20 4.06
N PHE A 144 9.61 0.04 3.78
CA PHE A 144 8.88 -1.18 4.08
C PHE A 144 8.88 -2.14 2.89
N GLN A 145 9.25 -3.41 3.14
CA GLN A 145 9.25 -4.46 2.13
C GLN A 145 7.99 -5.32 2.28
N ILE A 146 7.20 -5.43 1.21
CA ILE A 146 5.97 -6.24 1.22
C ILE A 146 6.31 -7.72 1.42
N TYR A 147 5.71 -8.33 2.45
CA TYR A 147 5.85 -9.75 2.77
C TYR A 147 4.52 -10.47 2.93
N HIS A 148 3.42 -9.73 2.97
CA HIS A 148 2.06 -10.24 3.03
C HIS A 148 1.23 -9.56 1.95
N HIS A 149 0.48 -10.38 1.19
CA HIS A 149 -0.43 -9.90 0.15
C HIS A 149 -1.67 -10.81 0.15
N CYS A 150 -2.81 -10.25 0.48
CA CYS A 150 -4.09 -10.94 0.50
C CYS A 150 -5.08 -10.18 -0.40
N PHE A 151 -5.64 -10.88 -1.37
CA PHE A 151 -6.58 -10.36 -2.36
C PHE A 151 -7.96 -10.94 -2.12
N PHE A 152 -8.94 -10.09 -1.92
CA PHE A 152 -10.35 -10.43 -1.73
C PHE A 152 -11.11 -10.02 -2.97
N PHE A 153 -12.02 -10.87 -3.43
CA PHE A 153 -12.93 -10.46 -4.49
C PHE A 153 -14.29 -11.14 -4.35
N SER A 154 -15.34 -10.47 -4.86
CA SER A 154 -16.69 -10.98 -4.92
C SER A 154 -16.99 -11.63 -6.26
N GLN A 155 -18.07 -12.41 -6.32
CA GLN A 155 -18.61 -12.94 -7.56
C GLN A 155 -19.00 -11.86 -8.59
N ASN A 156 -19.21 -10.62 -8.16
CA ASN A 156 -19.49 -9.47 -9.04
C ASN A 156 -18.20 -8.79 -9.53
N GLY A 157 -17.03 -9.22 -9.01
CA GLY A 157 -15.72 -8.70 -9.38
C GLY A 157 -15.32 -7.41 -8.66
N VAL A 158 -16.00 -7.02 -7.59
CA VAL A 158 -15.51 -6.02 -6.63
C VAL A 158 -14.34 -6.63 -5.88
N TRP A 159 -13.26 -5.88 -5.69
CA TRP A 159 -12.05 -6.41 -5.07
C TRP A 159 -11.44 -5.47 -4.03
N ALA A 160 -10.72 -6.06 -3.10
CA ALA A 160 -9.90 -5.37 -2.11
C ALA A 160 -8.55 -6.06 -1.95
N VAL A 161 -7.52 -5.30 -1.58
CA VAL A 161 -6.21 -5.85 -1.21
C VAL A 161 -5.84 -5.40 0.18
N VAL A 162 -5.35 -6.33 0.98
CA VAL A 162 -4.69 -6.04 2.26
C VAL A 162 -3.26 -6.54 2.17
N GLN A 163 -2.32 -5.61 2.16
CA GLN A 163 -0.89 -5.90 2.13
C GLN A 163 -0.22 -5.44 3.41
N GLN A 164 0.92 -6.03 3.73
CA GLN A 164 1.77 -5.57 4.81
C GLN A 164 3.23 -5.64 4.41
N GLY A 165 3.91 -4.51 4.62
CA GLY A 165 5.35 -4.39 4.53
C GLY A 165 6.00 -4.42 5.91
N MET A 166 7.28 -4.79 5.97
CA MET A 166 8.09 -4.71 7.18
C MET A 166 9.34 -3.87 6.94
N ASN A 167 9.73 -3.14 7.96
CA ASN A 167 11.02 -2.46 8.05
C ASN A 167 11.86 -3.14 9.12
N GLU A 168 12.84 -3.93 8.70
CA GLU A 168 13.70 -4.69 9.61
C GLU A 168 14.59 -3.80 10.49
N LYS A 169 14.92 -2.59 10.01
CA LYS A 169 15.78 -1.66 10.76
C LYS A 169 15.08 -1.09 11.99
N ASN A 170 13.81 -0.76 11.84
CA ASN A 170 13.00 -0.16 12.90
C ASN A 170 12.14 -1.21 13.63
N VAL A 171 12.15 -2.46 13.15
CA VAL A 171 11.33 -3.57 13.68
C VAL A 171 9.84 -3.21 13.69
N THR A 172 9.39 -2.56 12.61
CA THR A 172 8.00 -2.08 12.45
C THR A 172 7.37 -2.61 11.17
N ALA A 173 6.06 -2.56 11.09
CA ALA A 173 5.30 -2.93 9.92
C ALA A 173 4.39 -1.78 9.46
N ARG A 174 3.92 -1.88 8.24
CA ARG A 174 2.99 -0.95 7.62
C ARG A 174 1.97 -1.73 6.82
N ARG A 175 0.68 -1.37 6.91
CA ARG A 175 -0.41 -2.04 6.22
C ARG A 175 -1.02 -1.11 5.17
N TYR A 176 -1.27 -1.68 3.98
CA TYR A 176 -1.83 -0.99 2.81
C TYR A 176 -3.18 -1.63 2.48
N HIS A 177 -4.19 -0.80 2.34
CA HIS A 177 -5.54 -1.19 1.93
C HIS A 177 -5.88 -0.60 0.57
N TRP A 178 -6.43 -1.45 -0.29
CA TRP A 178 -6.89 -1.08 -1.62
C TRP A 178 -8.36 -1.47 -1.78
N PHE A 179 -9.08 -0.66 -2.54
CA PHE A 179 -10.46 -0.95 -2.90
C PHE A 179 -10.70 -0.64 -4.38
N SER A 180 -11.47 -1.49 -5.08
CA SER A 180 -11.72 -1.38 -6.52
C SER A 180 -12.28 -0.03 -6.94
N ASP A 181 -13.15 0.58 -6.12
CA ASP A 181 -13.79 1.84 -6.47
C ASP A 181 -12.88 3.05 -6.29
N ASP A 182 -11.90 2.95 -5.38
CA ASP A 182 -10.89 3.99 -5.14
C ASP A 182 -9.73 3.89 -6.14
N ALA A 183 -9.39 2.69 -6.56
CA ALA A 183 -8.26 2.38 -7.44
C ALA A 183 -8.56 2.59 -8.94
N LYS A 184 -9.27 3.66 -9.30
CA LYS A 184 -9.56 4.01 -10.71
C LYS A 184 -8.30 4.37 -11.48
N ASN A 185 -7.31 4.93 -10.80
CA ASN A 185 -5.96 5.14 -11.27
C ASN A 185 -5.02 4.34 -10.37
N MET A 186 -4.36 3.32 -10.92
CA MET A 186 -3.50 2.42 -10.14
C MET A 186 -2.20 3.06 -9.64
N VAL A 187 -1.83 4.22 -10.15
CA VAL A 187 -0.53 4.87 -9.85
C VAL A 187 -0.65 6.24 -9.18
N ILE A 188 -1.88 6.78 -9.06
CA ILE A 188 -2.15 8.06 -8.39
C ILE A 188 -3.18 7.87 -7.29
N GLU A 189 -2.77 8.08 -6.04
CA GLU A 189 -3.60 7.98 -4.83
C GLU A 189 -4.54 6.75 -4.78
N PRO A 190 -4.04 5.54 -5.11
CA PRO A 190 -4.91 4.39 -5.34
C PRO A 190 -5.39 3.69 -4.06
N HIS A 191 -4.85 4.08 -2.90
CA HIS A 191 -5.10 3.39 -1.64
C HIS A 191 -6.40 3.84 -0.97
N ALA A 192 -7.20 2.90 -0.50
CA ALA A 192 -8.28 3.15 0.46
C ALA A 192 -7.72 3.60 1.82
N GLY A 193 -6.52 3.13 2.18
CA GLY A 193 -5.80 3.59 3.36
C GLY A 193 -4.43 2.96 3.54
N ILE A 194 -3.51 3.71 4.16
CA ILE A 194 -2.19 3.23 4.58
C ILE A 194 -2.02 3.51 6.07
N ILE A 195 -1.61 2.49 6.84
CA ILE A 195 -1.55 2.54 8.30
C ILE A 195 -0.17 2.12 8.78
N SER A 196 0.38 2.91 9.70
CA SER A 196 1.72 2.77 10.22
C SER A 196 1.78 3.08 11.71
N ASP A 197 2.92 2.82 12.34
CA ASP A 197 3.29 3.24 13.69
C ASP A 197 3.60 4.74 13.79
N GLY A 198 3.91 5.39 12.67
CA GLY A 198 4.29 6.80 12.59
C GLY A 198 4.42 7.26 11.15
N GLN A 199 4.90 8.49 11.00
CA GLN A 199 5.22 9.05 9.68
C GLN A 199 6.66 8.71 9.28
N HIS A 200 6.83 8.32 8.02
CA HIS A 200 8.13 7.99 7.44
C HIS A 200 8.33 8.82 6.16
N THR A 201 9.49 9.44 6.05
CA THR A 201 9.85 10.13 4.81
C THR A 201 10.37 9.13 3.78
N GLY A 202 9.93 9.25 2.54
CA GLY A 202 10.37 8.40 1.44
C GLY A 202 9.86 8.91 0.11
N LEU A 203 10.39 8.40 -0.98
CA LEU A 203 9.89 8.75 -2.30
C LEU A 203 8.46 8.22 -2.46
N ASN A 204 7.51 9.13 -2.63
CA ASN A 204 6.10 8.83 -2.84
C ASN A 204 5.67 9.18 -4.26
N MET A 205 5.84 8.23 -5.15
CA MET A 205 5.43 8.38 -6.54
C MET A 205 3.92 8.19 -6.76
N THR A 206 3.15 7.81 -5.71
CA THR A 206 1.69 7.71 -5.80
C THR A 206 0.98 9.02 -5.46
N ALA A 207 1.69 10.00 -4.94
CA ALA A 207 1.12 11.29 -4.61
C ALA A 207 0.76 12.08 -5.89
N ARG A 208 -0.30 12.89 -5.82
CA ARG A 208 -0.73 13.76 -6.92
C ARG A 208 0.36 14.76 -7.31
N GLU A 209 1.13 15.24 -6.36
CA GLU A 209 2.28 16.12 -6.58
C GLU A 209 3.37 15.47 -7.45
N SER A 210 3.40 14.15 -7.52
CA SER A 210 4.35 13.38 -8.33
C SER A 210 3.89 13.14 -9.79
N GLU A 211 2.70 13.58 -10.20
CA GLU A 211 2.16 13.36 -11.55
C GLU A 211 3.10 13.88 -12.64
N ASN A 212 3.67 15.07 -12.46
CA ASN A 212 4.62 15.61 -13.42
C ASN A 212 5.91 14.76 -13.50
N THR A 213 6.38 14.27 -12.36
CA THR A 213 7.54 13.36 -12.30
C THR A 213 7.25 12.03 -13.00
N GLN A 214 6.04 11.49 -12.85
CA GLN A 214 5.60 10.29 -13.57
C GLN A 214 5.57 10.52 -15.08
N LYS A 215 5.03 11.67 -15.53
CA LYS A 215 4.98 12.05 -16.94
C LYS A 215 6.39 12.13 -17.54
N ILE A 216 7.27 12.92 -16.92
CA ILE A 216 8.66 13.07 -17.37
C ILE A 216 9.40 11.72 -17.35
N SER A 217 9.21 10.89 -16.31
CA SER A 217 9.80 9.53 -16.24
C SER A 217 9.38 8.66 -17.42
N THR A 218 8.14 8.78 -17.88
CA THR A 218 7.62 8.06 -19.04
C THR A 218 8.24 8.62 -20.34
N GLU A 219 8.30 9.93 -20.48
CA GLU A 219 8.91 10.59 -21.64
C GLU A 219 10.41 10.25 -21.78
N LEU A 220 11.14 10.15 -20.67
CA LEU A 220 12.55 9.77 -20.64
C LEU A 220 12.79 8.38 -21.25
N VAL A 221 11.93 7.41 -20.95
CA VAL A 221 12.07 6.05 -21.51
C VAL A 221 11.49 5.92 -22.92
N GLN A 222 10.62 6.83 -23.35
CA GLN A 222 10.14 6.92 -24.74
C GLN A 222 11.17 7.59 -25.67
N GLY A 223 12.04 8.43 -25.10
CA GLY A 223 13.08 9.15 -25.81
C GLY A 223 14.25 8.26 -26.25
N SER A 224 15.42 8.85 -26.42
CA SER A 224 16.64 8.11 -26.78
C SER A 224 17.27 7.44 -25.56
N TYR A 225 17.53 6.14 -25.65
CA TYR A 225 18.28 5.40 -24.61
C TYR A 225 19.64 6.05 -24.31
N ASN A 226 20.36 6.50 -25.35
CA ASN A 226 21.65 7.15 -25.15
C ASN A 226 21.54 8.47 -24.37
N THR A 227 20.48 9.23 -24.60
CA THR A 227 20.22 10.47 -23.84
C THR A 227 19.94 10.13 -22.38
N LEU A 228 19.05 9.18 -22.11
CA LEU A 228 18.75 8.72 -20.75
C LEU A 228 20.00 8.24 -20.00
N MET A 229 20.89 7.50 -20.67
CA MET A 229 22.15 7.03 -20.07
C MET A 229 23.13 8.18 -19.80
N LYS A 230 23.15 9.24 -20.65
CA LYS A 230 23.91 10.47 -20.38
C LYS A 230 23.40 11.21 -19.17
N ASP A 231 22.07 11.31 -19.02
CA ASP A 231 21.43 11.96 -17.88
C ASP A 231 21.72 11.22 -16.56
N LEU A 232 21.62 9.89 -16.56
CA LEU A 232 22.02 9.06 -15.41
C LEU A 232 23.50 9.21 -15.05
N LYS A 233 24.38 9.34 -16.06
CA LYS A 233 25.79 9.61 -15.84
C LYS A 233 26.03 11.01 -15.29
N LEU A 234 25.20 11.97 -15.67
CA LEU A 234 25.25 13.32 -15.12
C LEU A 234 24.86 13.32 -13.67
N LEU A 235 23.78 12.63 -13.28
CA LEU A 235 23.39 12.44 -11.88
C LEU A 235 24.51 11.86 -11.02
N SER A 236 25.30 10.91 -11.54
CA SER A 236 26.39 10.29 -10.77
C SER A 236 27.53 11.22 -10.42
N LYS A 237 27.61 12.40 -11.07
CA LYS A 237 28.65 13.43 -10.78
C LYS A 237 28.30 14.30 -9.57
N TYR A 238 27.05 14.31 -9.13
CA TYR A 238 26.69 15.05 -7.91
C TYR A 238 27.26 14.33 -6.69
N PRO A 239 27.81 15.08 -5.71
CA PRO A 239 28.50 14.47 -4.58
C PRO A 239 27.55 13.66 -3.72
N ILE A 240 27.84 12.38 -3.57
CA ILE A 240 27.14 11.47 -2.65
C ILE A 240 27.67 11.76 -1.25
N ASN A 241 26.88 12.41 -0.40
CA ASN A 241 27.28 12.61 0.97
C ASN A 241 27.14 11.30 1.76
N ARG A 242 28.25 10.60 2.00
CA ARG A 242 28.31 9.34 2.75
C ARG A 242 27.98 9.45 4.25
N LYS A 243 27.66 10.65 4.75
CA LYS A 243 27.41 10.94 6.17
C LYS A 243 26.07 11.63 6.40
N SER A 244 24.97 11.12 5.88
CA SER A 244 23.68 11.43 6.48
C SER A 244 23.40 10.35 7.53
N ASN A 245 23.66 10.67 8.78
CA ASN A 245 23.14 9.94 9.92
C ASN A 245 21.61 9.99 9.86
N PHE A 246 20.98 8.95 9.35
CA PHE A 246 19.56 8.68 9.53
C PHE A 246 19.33 8.26 11.00
N GLN A 247 19.67 9.12 11.94
CA GLN A 247 19.33 8.98 13.34
C GLN A 247 18.80 10.29 13.87
N LYS A 248 17.56 10.20 14.35
CA LYS A 248 16.75 11.16 15.10
C LYS A 248 15.80 12.02 14.27
N GLY A 249 14.54 11.52 14.22
CA GLY A 249 13.38 12.35 13.94
C GLY A 249 13.19 13.41 15.01
N ILE A 250 13.29 14.65 14.65
CA ILE A 250 12.58 15.81 15.20
C ILE A 250 12.67 16.86 14.09
N TRP A 251 11.58 17.10 13.40
CA TRP A 251 11.45 18.26 12.51
C TRP A 251 10.59 19.30 13.21
N THR A 252 11.21 20.40 13.59
CA THR A 252 10.51 21.64 13.86
C THR A 252 10.29 22.39 12.55
N SER A 253 9.05 22.76 12.33
CA SER A 253 8.61 23.55 11.17
C SER A 253 9.22 24.93 11.21
N SER A 254 10.10 25.28 10.28
CA SER A 254 10.24 26.68 9.81
C SER A 254 11.09 26.77 8.54
N SER A 255 10.60 27.59 7.60
CA SER A 255 11.26 28.20 6.45
C SER A 255 11.55 27.33 5.22
N THR A 256 10.70 27.52 4.21
CA THR A 256 10.93 27.19 2.81
C THR A 256 12.04 28.07 2.22
N PRO A 257 13.13 27.53 1.66
CA PRO A 257 14.05 28.32 0.86
C PRO A 257 13.46 28.48 -0.56
N GLN A 258 13.35 29.73 -1.01
CA GLN A 258 13.04 30.05 -2.40
C GLN A 258 14.16 29.56 -3.31
N SER A 259 13.83 28.69 -4.27
CA SER A 259 14.73 28.27 -5.35
C SER A 259 14.92 29.41 -6.35
N GLN A 260 16.15 29.88 -6.53
CA GLN A 260 16.50 30.75 -7.66
C GLN A 260 16.74 29.88 -8.91
N VAL A 261 15.90 30.08 -9.92
CA VAL A 261 16.06 29.49 -11.25
C VAL A 261 17.03 30.35 -12.06
N VAL A 262 18.17 29.81 -12.43
CA VAL A 262 19.08 30.45 -13.37
C VAL A 262 18.81 29.90 -14.77
N SER A 263 18.25 30.73 -15.64
CA SER A 263 17.96 30.39 -17.03
C SER A 263 19.20 30.62 -17.90
N ILE A 264 19.74 29.58 -18.51
CA ILE A 264 20.79 29.71 -19.55
C ILE A 264 20.11 29.57 -20.92
N LYS A 265 19.99 30.70 -21.61
CA LYS A 265 19.46 30.73 -22.99
C LYS A 265 20.52 30.25 -23.98
N ASN A 266 20.36 29.05 -24.50
CA ASN A 266 20.98 28.64 -25.76
C ASN A 266 19.94 28.03 -26.68
N LYS A 267 19.81 28.58 -27.91
CA LYS A 267 18.87 28.17 -28.95
C LYS A 267 19.14 26.73 -29.37
N LYS A 268 18.41 25.81 -28.81
CA LYS A 268 17.99 24.46 -29.24
C LYS A 268 17.78 23.61 -27.96
N GLN A 269 16.50 23.37 -27.59
CA GLN A 269 16.06 22.60 -26.45
C GLN A 269 16.64 23.09 -25.11
N GLU A 270 15.89 23.90 -24.40
CA GLU A 270 16.22 24.39 -23.06
C GLU A 270 16.22 23.21 -22.06
N LEU A 271 17.39 22.65 -21.82
CA LEU A 271 17.66 21.85 -20.64
C LEU A 271 17.85 22.83 -19.47
N THR A 272 16.82 23.01 -18.66
CA THR A 272 16.93 23.79 -17.44
C THR A 272 17.63 22.93 -16.38
N LEU A 273 18.96 23.03 -16.32
CA LEU A 273 19.72 22.50 -15.18
C LEU A 273 19.33 23.30 -13.95
N LEU A 274 18.58 22.69 -13.04
CA LEU A 274 18.42 23.22 -11.69
C LEU A 274 19.81 23.23 -11.04
N ASN A 275 20.36 24.42 -10.76
CA ASN A 275 21.49 24.56 -9.87
C ASN A 275 21.04 24.22 -8.46
N LEU A 276 20.98 22.92 -8.16
CA LEU A 276 20.85 22.46 -6.81
C LEU A 276 22.16 22.77 -6.11
N THR A 277 22.14 23.72 -5.19
CA THR A 277 23.29 23.98 -4.35
C THR A 277 23.65 22.70 -3.60
N ASP A 278 24.92 22.47 -3.30
CA ASP A 278 25.42 21.31 -2.53
C ASP A 278 24.64 21.06 -1.24
N LEU A 279 24.03 22.10 -0.66
CA LEU A 279 23.18 22.05 0.52
C LEU A 279 21.86 21.28 0.27
N ASN A 280 21.22 21.43 -0.90
CA ASN A 280 19.94 20.76 -1.19
C ASN A 280 20.11 19.26 -1.38
N PHE A 281 21.24 18.80 -1.90
CA PHE A 281 21.54 17.37 -2.00
C PHE A 281 22.00 16.74 -0.70
N LYS A 282 22.64 17.51 0.20
CA LYS A 282 23.02 17.02 1.53
C LYS A 282 21.81 16.69 2.39
N THR A 283 20.69 17.34 2.16
CA THR A 283 19.42 17.15 2.90
C THR A 283 18.36 16.40 2.10
N HIS A 284 18.66 15.94 0.87
CA HIS A 284 17.69 15.25 0.04
C HIS A 284 17.28 13.92 0.69
N PRO A 285 15.96 13.61 0.79
CA PRO A 285 15.46 12.42 1.48
C PRO A 285 15.87 11.11 0.81
N VAL A 286 16.19 11.13 -0.49
CA VAL A 286 16.65 9.97 -1.23
C VAL A 286 18.17 10.04 -1.40
N LEU A 287 18.85 8.96 -1.00
CA LEU A 287 20.28 8.82 -1.25
C LEU A 287 20.55 8.71 -2.74
N LEU A 288 21.38 9.61 -3.25
CA LEU A 288 21.87 9.51 -4.61
C LEU A 288 22.83 8.32 -4.71
N GLU A 289 22.55 7.38 -5.58
CA GLU A 289 23.41 6.25 -5.90
C GLU A 289 23.93 6.36 -7.34
N ASP A 290 25.07 5.74 -7.61
CA ASP A 290 25.56 5.65 -8.99
C ASP A 290 24.79 4.57 -9.74
N PHE A 291 23.71 5.00 -10.38
CA PHE A 291 22.83 4.13 -11.16
C PHE A 291 23.55 3.50 -12.38
N THR A 292 24.63 4.13 -12.85
CA THR A 292 25.37 3.66 -14.03
C THR A 292 26.19 2.39 -13.77
N LYS A 293 26.47 2.08 -12.50
CA LYS A 293 27.17 0.84 -12.13
C LYS A 293 26.29 -0.41 -12.14
N SER A 294 24.96 -0.25 -12.23
CA SER A 294 24.04 -1.37 -12.20
C SER A 294 23.76 -1.92 -13.61
N LYS A 295 24.48 -2.96 -14.03
CA LYS A 295 24.23 -3.63 -15.31
C LYS A 295 22.78 -4.10 -15.45
N TYR A 296 22.16 -4.56 -14.36
CA TYR A 296 20.75 -4.98 -14.34
C TYR A 296 19.83 -3.79 -14.67
N LEU A 297 20.04 -2.63 -14.03
CA LEU A 297 19.24 -1.44 -14.31
C LEU A 297 19.40 -0.99 -15.76
N GLN A 298 20.62 -0.98 -16.31
CA GLN A 298 20.87 -0.62 -17.71
C GLN A 298 20.11 -1.54 -18.66
N LYS A 299 20.13 -2.86 -18.40
CA LYS A 299 19.37 -3.85 -19.18
C LYS A 299 17.86 -3.55 -19.13
N ILE A 300 17.29 -3.31 -17.95
CA ILE A 300 15.87 -3.00 -17.82
C ILE A 300 15.51 -1.69 -18.53
N LEU A 301 16.31 -0.65 -18.37
CA LEU A 301 16.07 0.63 -19.07
C LEU A 301 16.15 0.48 -20.60
N TYR A 302 17.04 -0.38 -21.10
CA TYR A 302 17.11 -0.68 -22.51
C TYR A 302 15.83 -1.41 -22.99
N GLU A 303 15.41 -2.47 -22.29
CA GLU A 303 14.19 -3.23 -22.62
C GLU A 303 12.94 -2.32 -22.57
N VAL A 304 12.83 -1.45 -21.57
CA VAL A 304 11.73 -0.49 -21.43
C VAL A 304 11.75 0.55 -22.56
N ASN A 305 12.94 1.02 -22.96
CA ASN A 305 13.10 1.96 -24.07
C ASN A 305 12.68 1.37 -25.42
N GLU A 306 12.97 0.09 -25.66
CA GLU A 306 12.51 -0.63 -26.86
C GLU A 306 10.98 -0.78 -26.91
N ILE A 307 10.34 -1.03 -25.73
CA ILE A 307 8.88 -1.21 -25.62
C ILE A 307 8.12 0.12 -25.74
N LYS A 308 8.71 1.23 -25.30
CA LYS A 308 8.13 2.59 -25.29
C LYS A 308 6.73 2.62 -24.65
N PRO A 309 6.63 2.40 -23.33
CA PRO A 309 5.34 2.37 -22.63
C PRO A 309 4.58 3.68 -22.84
N LYS A 310 3.25 3.58 -23.08
CA LYS A 310 2.40 4.72 -23.41
C LYS A 310 2.14 5.66 -22.23
N ASN A 311 2.17 5.12 -21.02
CA ASN A 311 1.91 5.85 -19.77
C ASN A 311 2.72 5.23 -18.63
N TYR A 312 2.66 5.89 -17.47
CA TYR A 312 3.43 5.49 -16.28
C TYR A 312 2.98 4.16 -15.68
N GLU A 313 1.68 3.85 -15.72
CA GLU A 313 1.15 2.57 -15.28
C GLU A 313 1.70 1.43 -16.15
N GLN A 314 1.70 1.59 -17.46
CA GLN A 314 2.29 0.63 -18.37
C GLN A 314 3.80 0.49 -18.14
N LEU A 315 4.53 1.59 -17.92
CA LEU A 315 5.94 1.56 -17.54
C LEU A 315 6.14 0.70 -16.29
N LEU A 316 5.37 0.96 -15.23
CA LEU A 316 5.47 0.21 -13.99
C LEU A 316 5.13 -1.27 -14.19
N SER A 317 4.14 -1.61 -15.03
CA SER A 317 3.70 -2.99 -15.26
C SER A 317 4.76 -3.88 -15.91
N LEU A 318 5.75 -3.31 -16.60
CA LEU A 318 6.78 -4.06 -17.31
C LEU A 318 7.65 -4.91 -16.37
N LYS A 319 8.04 -6.09 -16.86
CA LYS A 319 8.89 -7.01 -16.11
C LYS A 319 10.25 -6.35 -15.83
N GLY A 320 10.73 -6.50 -14.59
CA GLY A 320 12.03 -5.96 -14.16
C GLY A 320 12.00 -4.49 -13.71
N VAL A 321 10.98 -3.70 -14.08
CA VAL A 321 10.79 -2.36 -13.53
C VAL A 321 10.42 -2.50 -12.04
N GLY A 322 11.23 -1.91 -11.18
CA GLY A 322 11.09 -2.00 -9.73
C GLY A 322 11.58 -0.72 -9.04
N PRO A 323 11.73 -0.71 -7.71
CA PRO A 323 12.01 0.50 -6.94
C PRO A 323 13.28 1.23 -7.41
N LYS A 324 14.32 0.51 -7.82
CA LYS A 324 15.56 1.12 -8.31
C LYS A 324 15.36 1.83 -9.65
N THR A 325 14.60 1.25 -10.57
CA THR A 325 14.28 1.86 -11.86
C THR A 325 13.45 3.12 -11.66
N ILE A 326 12.41 3.02 -10.83
CA ILE A 326 11.54 4.16 -10.49
C ILE A 326 12.34 5.29 -9.85
N ARG A 327 13.20 4.99 -8.89
CA ARG A 327 14.04 5.99 -8.22
C ARG A 327 15.03 6.66 -9.19
N ALA A 328 15.64 5.90 -10.09
CA ALA A 328 16.53 6.45 -11.09
C ALA A 328 15.82 7.42 -12.03
N LEU A 329 14.64 7.06 -12.52
CA LEU A 329 13.84 7.92 -13.40
C LEU A 329 13.31 9.14 -12.66
N ALA A 330 12.78 8.97 -11.43
CA ALA A 330 12.27 10.07 -10.62
C ALA A 330 13.35 11.11 -10.30
N LEU A 331 14.54 10.67 -9.88
CA LEU A 331 15.67 11.58 -9.63
C LEU A 331 16.18 12.25 -10.91
N THR A 332 16.18 11.55 -12.04
CA THR A 332 16.51 12.16 -13.34
C THR A 332 15.48 13.24 -13.67
N ALA A 333 14.19 12.94 -13.56
CA ALA A 333 13.11 13.89 -13.80
C ALA A 333 13.19 15.11 -12.87
N GLU A 334 13.50 14.91 -11.60
CA GLU A 334 13.61 15.99 -10.63
C GLU A 334 14.87 16.86 -10.87
N VAL A 335 16.04 16.23 -10.91
CA VAL A 335 17.34 16.95 -10.89
C VAL A 335 17.65 17.59 -12.23
N ILE A 336 17.33 16.92 -13.34
CA ILE A 336 17.69 17.39 -14.68
C ILE A 336 16.55 18.17 -15.32
N TYR A 337 15.30 17.74 -15.08
CA TYR A 337 14.12 18.31 -15.74
C TYR A 337 13.21 19.13 -14.83
N GLY A 338 13.54 19.25 -13.53
CA GLY A 338 12.83 20.09 -12.57
C GLY A 338 11.46 19.57 -12.13
N ALA A 339 11.14 18.31 -12.44
CA ALA A 339 9.88 17.67 -12.07
C ALA A 339 9.99 17.05 -10.67
N LYS A 340 9.70 17.82 -9.63
CA LYS A 340 9.85 17.40 -8.23
C LYS A 340 8.80 16.36 -7.83
N ALA A 341 9.25 15.25 -7.25
CA ALA A 341 8.40 14.22 -6.65
C ALA A 341 7.98 14.59 -5.22
N SER A 342 6.93 13.94 -4.72
CA SER A 342 6.56 14.01 -3.30
C SER A 342 7.47 13.10 -2.45
N TYR A 343 7.84 13.60 -1.27
CA TYR A 343 8.57 12.85 -0.24
C TYR A 343 7.75 12.75 1.06
N GLU A 344 6.48 13.13 0.99
CA GLU A 344 5.56 13.04 2.11
C GLU A 344 5.06 11.61 2.27
N ASP A 345 4.91 11.22 3.53
CA ASP A 345 4.37 9.91 3.88
C ASP A 345 2.93 9.75 3.35
N PRO A 346 2.64 8.73 2.56
CA PRO A 346 1.27 8.44 2.13
C PRO A 346 0.38 7.89 3.24
N ALA A 347 0.93 7.53 4.41
CA ALA A 347 0.15 7.04 5.55
C ALA A 347 -0.72 8.15 6.12
N ARG A 348 -2.00 8.17 5.73
CA ARG A 348 -2.98 9.19 6.09
C ARG A 348 -4.02 8.73 7.11
N TYR A 349 -3.92 7.48 7.60
CA TYR A 349 -4.97 6.84 8.40
C TYR A 349 -4.48 6.29 9.73
N SER A 350 -5.36 6.41 10.71
CA SER A 350 -5.36 5.63 11.94
C SER A 350 -6.56 4.71 11.95
N PHE A 351 -6.46 3.60 12.64
CA PHE A 351 -7.59 2.75 12.92
C PHE A 351 -8.11 2.90 14.35
N ALA A 352 -7.80 4.00 15.01
CA ALA A 352 -8.53 4.42 16.20
C ALA A 352 -9.59 5.43 15.79
N HIS A 353 -10.74 5.40 16.46
CA HIS A 353 -11.75 6.46 16.31
C HIS A 353 -11.29 7.81 16.89
N GLY A 354 -9.99 7.98 17.14
CA GLY A 354 -9.35 9.10 17.80
C GLY A 354 -8.71 8.71 19.14
N GLY A 355 -7.99 9.65 19.76
CA GLY A 355 -7.32 9.46 21.04
C GLY A 355 -8.03 10.18 22.18
N LYS A 356 -7.99 9.60 23.40
CA LYS A 356 -8.55 10.24 24.61
C LYS A 356 -7.96 11.62 24.89
N ASP A 357 -6.68 11.81 24.50
CA ASP A 357 -5.93 13.05 24.72
C ASP A 357 -5.93 13.95 23.47
N PHE A 358 -6.91 13.75 22.55
CA PHE A 358 -7.04 14.45 21.28
C PHE A 358 -5.88 14.20 20.30
N ILE A 359 -5.00 13.27 20.57
CA ILE A 359 -3.87 12.90 19.73
C ILE A 359 -4.13 11.52 19.12
N PRO A 360 -4.03 11.36 17.81
CA PRO A 360 -3.70 12.35 16.77
C PRO A 360 -4.84 13.31 16.40
N TYR A 361 -6.06 13.04 16.85
CA TYR A 361 -7.26 13.88 16.73
C TYR A 361 -8.33 13.46 17.75
N PRO A 362 -9.36 14.28 18.01
CA PRO A 362 -10.46 13.91 18.88
C PRO A 362 -11.18 12.65 18.42
N VAL A 363 -11.75 11.91 19.37
CA VAL A 363 -12.54 10.71 19.06
C VAL A 363 -13.73 11.07 18.16
N ASP A 364 -13.81 10.43 16.99
CA ASP A 364 -14.95 10.50 16.09
C ASP A 364 -16.09 9.63 16.66
N ARG A 365 -16.86 10.20 17.59
CA ARG A 365 -17.95 9.51 18.28
C ARG A 365 -19.04 9.00 17.34
N PRO A 366 -19.51 9.75 16.32
CA PRO A 366 -20.50 9.25 15.37
C PRO A 366 -20.06 7.97 14.68
N THR A 367 -18.88 7.95 14.08
CA THR A 367 -18.34 6.75 13.41
C THR A 367 -18.09 5.61 14.39
N TYR A 368 -17.61 5.91 15.60
CA TYR A 368 -17.42 4.91 16.65
C TYR A 368 -18.74 4.25 17.05
N ASN A 369 -19.79 5.04 17.30
CA ASN A 369 -21.12 4.54 17.65
C ASN A 369 -21.73 3.71 16.51
N GLN A 370 -21.55 4.13 15.26
CA GLN A 370 -22.01 3.36 14.09
C GLN A 370 -21.31 2.01 13.99
N THR A 371 -20.00 1.96 14.24
CA THR A 371 -19.23 0.71 14.28
C THR A 371 -19.78 -0.22 15.37
N ILE A 372 -20.01 0.29 16.58
CA ILE A 372 -20.60 -0.49 17.69
C ILE A 372 -21.99 -1.03 17.31
N ALA A 373 -22.86 -0.18 16.77
CA ALA A 373 -24.20 -0.57 16.37
C ALA A 373 -24.17 -1.68 15.32
N THR A 374 -23.33 -1.54 14.32
CA THR A 374 -23.15 -2.57 13.28
C THR A 374 -22.65 -3.88 13.88
N MET A 375 -21.63 -3.84 14.74
CA MET A 375 -21.09 -5.04 15.36
C MET A 375 -22.11 -5.74 16.28
N ARG A 376 -22.93 -4.97 17.04
CA ARG A 376 -24.03 -5.52 17.85
C ARG A 376 -25.09 -6.22 16.99
N GLN A 377 -25.49 -5.60 15.88
CA GLN A 377 -26.43 -6.19 14.94
C GLN A 377 -25.89 -7.50 14.36
N LEU A 378 -24.62 -7.54 13.93
CA LEU A 378 -23.97 -8.74 13.45
C LEU A 378 -23.94 -9.84 14.52
N ALA A 379 -23.51 -9.49 15.74
CA ALA A 379 -23.46 -10.43 16.85
C ALA A 379 -24.85 -11.02 17.19
N SER A 380 -25.91 -10.22 17.10
CA SER A 380 -27.30 -10.69 17.38
C SER A 380 -27.80 -11.75 16.39
N LYS A 381 -27.34 -11.71 15.15
CA LYS A 381 -27.78 -12.60 14.04
C LYS A 381 -26.92 -13.85 13.87
N MET A 382 -25.77 -13.94 14.56
CA MET A 382 -24.90 -15.11 14.47
C MET A 382 -25.56 -16.39 15.01
N LYS A 383 -25.35 -17.50 14.30
CA LYS A 383 -25.78 -18.84 14.73
C LYS A 383 -24.69 -19.53 15.57
N ILE A 384 -24.35 -18.94 16.71
CA ILE A 384 -23.39 -19.47 17.70
C ILE A 384 -24.07 -19.72 19.03
N GLY A 385 -23.39 -20.48 19.90
CA GLY A 385 -23.93 -20.77 21.25
C GLY A 385 -24.23 -19.50 22.04
N TYR A 386 -25.27 -19.54 22.88
CA TYR A 386 -25.72 -18.39 23.67
C TYR A 386 -24.58 -17.75 24.50
N SER A 387 -23.77 -18.58 25.15
CA SER A 387 -22.62 -18.11 25.94
C SER A 387 -21.58 -17.37 25.10
N GLU A 388 -21.30 -17.84 23.86
CA GLU A 388 -20.35 -17.18 22.96
C GLU A 388 -20.94 -15.87 22.42
N LYS A 389 -22.22 -15.86 22.10
CA LYS A 389 -22.96 -14.68 21.68
C LYS A 389 -22.92 -13.56 22.71
N ASN A 390 -23.22 -13.91 24.00
CA ASN A 390 -23.15 -12.96 25.10
C ASN A 390 -21.75 -12.38 25.26
N LYS A 391 -20.67 -13.20 25.21
CA LYS A 391 -19.32 -12.72 25.33
C LYS A 391 -18.93 -11.70 24.20
N VAL A 392 -19.45 -11.90 22.99
CA VAL A 392 -19.24 -10.94 21.89
C VAL A 392 -20.05 -9.67 22.16
N THR A 393 -21.29 -9.80 22.58
CA THR A 393 -22.18 -8.67 22.88
C THR A 393 -21.66 -7.85 24.06
N ASP A 394 -21.21 -8.51 25.15
CA ASP A 394 -20.67 -7.83 26.35
C ASP A 394 -19.42 -6.97 26.02
N ARG A 395 -18.59 -7.40 25.10
CA ARG A 395 -17.46 -6.60 24.64
C ARG A 395 -17.83 -5.36 23.82
N LEU A 396 -19.07 -5.31 23.34
CA LEU A 396 -19.64 -4.21 22.57
C LEU A 396 -20.55 -3.30 23.41
N ILE A 397 -20.77 -3.63 24.70
CA ILE A 397 -21.48 -2.79 25.63
C ILE A 397 -20.47 -1.82 26.26
N ILE A 398 -20.64 -0.55 25.94
CA ILE A 398 -19.94 0.59 26.56
C ILE A 398 -20.95 1.30 27.45
#